data_95ffcfe9679d41ea3c549f0d9791493d
#
_entry.id   95ffcfe9679d41ea3c549f0d9791493d
#
_cell.length_a   1.000
_cell.length_b   1.000
_cell.length_c   1.000
_cell.angle_alpha   90.00
_cell.angle_beta   90.00
_cell.angle_gamma   90.00
#
_symmetry.space_group_name_H-M   'P 1'
#
loop_
_entity.id
_entity.type
_entity.pdbx_description
1 polymer ?
#
loop_
_entity_poly.entity_id
_entity_poly.type
_entity_poly.pdbx_seq_one_letter_code
_entity_poly.pdbx_strand_id
1 'polypeptide(L)'
;MAEFMVGDEDFLLDGRPVRLLSGALHYFRVHEELWGHRLGMLRAMGLNCVETYVPWNLHEPERGRYHDVSALGRFLDAVRAAGLWAIVRPGPYICAEWDNGGLPHWLTGPLGARVRTRDPAYLAQVERWYRELLPQVAARQIGEGGPVIMVQVENEYGSYGSDQVYLARLTELTRACGISVPLVTSDGPEDHMLTGGSVPGLAATVNFGSGARAAFETLRGHRPDGPLMCMEFWCGWFDHWGGEHVVRDPADAAGALREILESGASVNVYMAHGGTNLAGWAGANRAGELADGALTPDVTSYDYDAPVDEAGRPTEKFWRFREVLAEYGSGPLPEPPQPPPALAGPVRAEFTAWAPLDEVVECLGGPESETALPPTFEELGVDRGLVRYRLEVPGPRAPLTLTLAGLRDLAVVYVDGVRAEVLDGETAALAKPVAGPASVEIWVESLGRVNYGRRLGESKGITGGVLHERQYLHGVRARGLRLDAFDDARAVAGIPFRATFRAPNGAPDGGAGWGPDAGRGLHRAAFEVTGAGDARLTLPSWTRGFVWVNGHCLGRYWSRGPQDSLYVPGPVLREGGNEVWVLELEAAGAPYVQLAPCEAPCEVLSEALSGE
;
A
#
# COMPACT_ATOMS: atom_id res chain seq x y z
N MET A 1 -4.49 36.49 -11.62
CA MET A 1 -4.39 35.05 -11.34
C MET A 1 -3.91 34.94 -9.91
N ALA A 2 -4.43 34.00 -9.14
CA ALA A 2 -3.99 33.84 -7.76
C ALA A 2 -2.53 33.36 -7.71
N GLU A 3 -1.79 33.84 -6.73
CA GLU A 3 -0.36 33.52 -6.57
C GLU A 3 -0.10 32.97 -5.16
N PHE A 4 0.67 31.90 -5.07
CA PHE A 4 1.12 31.34 -3.80
C PHE A 4 2.64 31.36 -3.73
N MET A 5 3.18 31.87 -2.61
CA MET A 5 4.62 32.06 -2.42
C MET A 5 5.07 31.61 -1.03
N VAL A 6 6.35 31.32 -0.91
CA VAL A 6 7.07 31.18 0.36
C VAL A 6 7.65 32.55 0.72
N GLY A 7 7.16 33.16 1.79
CA GLY A 7 7.69 34.41 2.31
C GLY A 7 8.81 34.20 3.34
N ASP A 8 9.27 35.28 3.94
CA ASP A 8 10.36 35.24 4.94
C ASP A 8 9.92 34.64 6.28
N GLU A 9 8.65 34.75 6.64
CA GLU A 9 8.09 34.23 7.89
C GLU A 9 6.91 33.30 7.66
N ASP A 10 6.05 33.60 6.66
CA ASP A 10 4.79 32.92 6.37
C ASP A 10 4.70 32.43 4.94
N PHE A 11 3.82 31.47 4.68
CA PHE A 11 3.28 31.25 3.34
C PHE A 11 2.37 32.43 2.97
N LEU A 12 2.41 32.82 1.70
CA LEU A 12 1.64 33.98 1.20
C LEU A 12 0.69 33.55 0.09
N LEU A 13 -0.57 33.92 0.21
CA LEU A 13 -1.58 33.83 -0.86
C LEU A 13 -1.98 35.24 -1.30
N ASP A 14 -1.74 35.57 -2.56
CA ASP A 14 -1.96 36.92 -3.11
C ASP A 14 -1.31 38.03 -2.22
N GLY A 15 -0.10 37.75 -1.75
CA GLY A 15 0.69 38.64 -0.89
C GLY A 15 0.20 38.73 0.57
N ARG A 16 -0.77 37.93 0.99
CA ARG A 16 -1.28 37.89 2.38
C ARG A 16 -0.84 36.61 3.08
N PRO A 17 -0.42 36.69 4.37
CA PRO A 17 -0.09 35.52 5.15
C PRO A 17 -1.24 34.51 5.18
N VAL A 18 -0.91 33.24 5.00
CA VAL A 18 -1.83 32.12 5.07
C VAL A 18 -1.21 30.97 5.83
N ARG A 19 -1.97 30.35 6.73
CA ARG A 19 -1.59 29.13 7.39
C ARG A 19 -2.18 27.92 6.65
N LEU A 20 -1.36 26.97 6.29
CA LEU A 20 -1.81 25.73 5.67
C LEU A 20 -2.23 24.76 6.77
N LEU A 21 -3.51 24.44 6.79
CA LEU A 21 -4.12 23.39 7.59
C LEU A 21 -4.45 22.26 6.61
N SER A 22 -3.48 21.39 6.38
CA SER A 22 -3.54 20.33 5.37
C SER A 22 -3.76 18.96 5.98
N GLY A 23 -4.23 18.02 5.18
CA GLY A 23 -4.31 16.62 5.56
C GLY A 23 -4.07 15.68 4.38
N ALA A 24 -3.34 14.61 4.63
CA ALA A 24 -3.03 13.60 3.64
C ALA A 24 -4.25 12.73 3.32
N LEU A 25 -4.56 12.63 2.04
CA LEU A 25 -5.54 11.72 1.45
C LEU A 25 -4.98 11.23 0.12
N HIS A 26 -4.71 9.94 0.05
CA HIS A 26 -4.14 9.32 -1.13
C HIS A 26 -5.24 8.86 -2.08
N TYR A 27 -5.40 9.53 -3.24
CA TYR A 27 -6.44 9.22 -4.23
C TYR A 27 -6.45 7.75 -4.66
N PHE A 28 -5.30 7.10 -4.69
CA PHE A 28 -5.12 5.71 -5.09
C PHE A 28 -5.52 4.67 -4.01
N ARG A 29 -5.83 5.12 -2.79
CA ARG A 29 -6.34 4.31 -1.69
C ARG A 29 -7.84 4.45 -1.46
N VAL A 30 -8.52 5.23 -2.30
CA VAL A 30 -9.96 5.53 -2.19
C VAL A 30 -10.61 5.37 -3.55
N HIS A 31 -11.74 4.67 -3.62
CA HIS A 31 -12.51 4.56 -4.86
C HIS A 31 -12.89 5.96 -5.37
N GLU A 32 -12.76 6.21 -6.67
CA GLU A 32 -12.93 7.54 -7.27
C GLU A 32 -14.26 8.20 -6.91
N GLU A 33 -15.37 7.45 -6.91
CA GLU A 33 -16.69 7.98 -6.56
C GLU A 33 -16.82 8.45 -5.11
N LEU A 34 -15.90 8.07 -4.23
CA LEU A 34 -15.88 8.45 -2.82
C LEU A 34 -14.97 9.66 -2.53
N TRP A 35 -14.17 10.12 -3.49
CA TRP A 35 -13.26 11.26 -3.27
C TRP A 35 -13.99 12.50 -2.76
N GLY A 36 -15.13 12.84 -3.38
CA GLY A 36 -15.91 14.02 -2.99
C GLY A 36 -16.35 13.99 -1.52
N HIS A 37 -16.79 12.82 -1.05
CA HIS A 37 -17.16 12.64 0.36
C HIS A 37 -15.95 12.80 1.28
N ARG A 38 -14.83 12.12 1.00
CA ARG A 38 -13.61 12.20 1.83
C ARG A 38 -13.06 13.62 1.89
N LEU A 39 -13.00 14.33 0.77
CA LEU A 39 -12.60 15.74 0.72
C LEU A 39 -13.55 16.64 1.52
N GLY A 40 -14.86 16.37 1.46
CA GLY A 40 -15.86 17.05 2.29
C GLY A 40 -15.63 16.83 3.80
N MET A 41 -15.23 15.62 4.20
CA MET A 41 -14.87 15.30 5.60
C MET A 41 -13.63 16.09 6.04
N LEU A 42 -12.59 16.15 5.22
CA LEU A 42 -11.38 16.93 5.53
C LEU A 42 -11.71 18.41 5.72
N ARG A 43 -12.52 18.97 4.82
CA ARG A 43 -12.97 20.34 4.95
C ARG A 43 -13.82 20.58 6.20
N ALA A 44 -14.70 19.63 6.54
CA ALA A 44 -15.52 19.70 7.76
C ALA A 44 -14.66 19.62 9.03
N MET A 45 -13.54 18.89 9.00
CA MET A 45 -12.58 18.86 10.11
C MET A 45 -11.89 20.21 10.33
N GLY A 46 -11.86 21.09 9.31
CA GLY A 46 -11.25 22.42 9.40
C GLY A 46 -10.02 22.59 8.52
N LEU A 47 -9.73 21.63 7.64
CA LEU A 47 -8.62 21.71 6.71
C LEU A 47 -8.96 22.63 5.54
N ASN A 48 -7.96 23.36 5.05
CA ASN A 48 -8.04 24.22 3.86
C ASN A 48 -7.21 23.68 2.69
N CYS A 49 -6.46 22.61 2.91
CA CYS A 49 -5.56 21.99 1.95
C CYS A 49 -5.62 20.48 2.06
N VAL A 50 -5.36 19.77 0.98
CA VAL A 50 -5.14 18.33 0.95
C VAL A 50 -3.79 18.01 0.35
N GLU A 51 -3.14 16.99 0.87
CA GLU A 51 -1.90 16.46 0.32
C GLU A 51 -2.14 15.09 -0.31
N THR A 52 -1.45 14.81 -1.41
CA THR A 52 -1.42 13.46 -1.97
C THR A 52 -0.07 13.11 -2.58
N TYR A 53 0.33 11.84 -2.39
CA TYR A 53 1.40 11.21 -3.13
C TYR A 53 0.96 10.71 -4.51
N VAL A 54 1.94 10.30 -5.33
CA VAL A 54 1.71 9.66 -6.63
C VAL A 54 2.60 8.42 -6.76
N PRO A 55 2.03 7.20 -6.71
CA PRO A 55 2.81 5.97 -6.83
C PRO A 55 3.14 5.68 -8.31
N TRP A 56 4.41 5.75 -8.68
CA TRP A 56 4.85 5.49 -10.05
C TRP A 56 4.51 4.07 -10.52
N ASN A 57 4.72 3.06 -9.66
CA ASN A 57 4.46 1.65 -9.99
C ASN A 57 2.98 1.32 -10.28
N LEU A 58 2.04 2.07 -9.71
CA LEU A 58 0.62 1.94 -10.04
C LEU A 58 0.33 2.41 -11.47
N HIS A 59 0.94 3.53 -11.85
CA HIS A 59 0.70 4.18 -13.13
C HIS A 59 1.60 3.66 -14.26
N GLU A 60 2.67 2.95 -13.97
CA GLU A 60 3.55 2.30 -14.92
C GLU A 60 3.99 0.91 -14.41
N PRO A 61 3.05 -0.05 -14.31
CA PRO A 61 3.34 -1.41 -13.81
C PRO A 61 4.32 -2.16 -14.71
N GLU A 62 4.37 -1.85 -16.00
CA GLU A 62 5.34 -2.36 -16.96
C GLU A 62 5.99 -1.19 -17.68
N ARG A 63 7.28 -1.30 -17.99
CA ARG A 63 8.04 -0.22 -18.61
C ARG A 63 7.41 0.26 -19.92
N GLY A 64 7.03 1.53 -19.98
CA GLY A 64 6.39 2.17 -21.13
C GLY A 64 4.89 1.89 -21.27
N ARG A 65 4.30 1.14 -20.35
CA ARG A 65 2.87 0.86 -20.34
C ARG A 65 2.21 1.65 -19.20
N TYR A 66 1.70 2.81 -19.56
CA TYR A 66 1.03 3.68 -18.60
C TYR A 66 -0.42 3.25 -18.34
N HIS A 67 -0.83 3.34 -17.09
CA HIS A 67 -2.17 3.06 -16.63
C HIS A 67 -2.73 4.27 -15.90
N ASP A 68 -3.84 4.80 -16.39
CA ASP A 68 -4.65 5.89 -15.81
C ASP A 68 -3.86 7.01 -15.09
N VAL A 69 -2.82 7.56 -15.73
CA VAL A 69 -2.08 8.71 -15.21
C VAL A 69 -3.00 9.93 -15.00
N SER A 70 -4.13 9.98 -15.72
CA SER A 70 -5.13 11.04 -15.59
C SER A 70 -5.92 11.01 -14.27
N ALA A 71 -5.88 9.93 -13.50
CA ALA A 71 -6.54 9.84 -12.19
C ALA A 71 -6.11 10.98 -11.26
N LEU A 72 -4.80 11.31 -11.22
CA LEU A 72 -4.32 12.45 -10.45
C LEU A 72 -5.00 13.76 -10.87
N GLY A 73 -5.14 13.98 -12.19
CA GLY A 73 -5.82 15.17 -12.71
C GLY A 73 -7.27 15.25 -12.26
N ARG A 74 -8.02 14.14 -12.36
CA ARG A 74 -9.42 14.08 -11.89
C ARG A 74 -9.53 14.30 -10.38
N PHE A 75 -8.60 13.75 -9.59
CA PHE A 75 -8.55 14.00 -8.16
C PHE A 75 -8.32 15.47 -7.83
N LEU A 76 -7.35 16.12 -8.48
CA LEU A 76 -7.10 17.56 -8.30
C LEU A 76 -8.31 18.43 -8.71
N ASP A 77 -9.06 18.03 -9.74
CA ASP A 77 -10.31 18.70 -10.10
C ASP A 77 -11.39 18.52 -9.01
N ALA A 78 -11.47 17.34 -8.37
CA ALA A 78 -12.34 17.11 -7.21
C ALA A 78 -11.90 17.95 -5.99
N VAL A 79 -10.60 18.08 -5.73
CA VAL A 79 -10.06 18.97 -4.67
C VAL A 79 -10.50 20.41 -4.88
N ARG A 80 -10.38 20.92 -6.11
CA ARG A 80 -10.86 22.27 -6.48
C ARG A 80 -12.36 22.40 -6.24
N ALA A 81 -13.14 21.41 -6.65
CA ALA A 81 -14.60 21.41 -6.46
C ALA A 81 -14.99 21.40 -4.98
N ALA A 82 -14.20 20.76 -4.12
CA ALA A 82 -14.38 20.79 -2.66
C ALA A 82 -13.96 22.13 -2.03
N GLY A 83 -13.34 23.04 -2.78
CA GLY A 83 -12.85 24.32 -2.28
C GLY A 83 -11.60 24.21 -1.41
N LEU A 84 -10.76 23.21 -1.66
CA LEU A 84 -9.48 22.97 -1.00
C LEU A 84 -8.32 23.31 -1.95
N TRP A 85 -7.18 23.67 -1.39
CA TRP A 85 -5.90 23.67 -2.09
C TRP A 85 -5.27 22.28 -2.09
N ALA A 86 -4.21 22.10 -2.89
CA ALA A 86 -3.49 20.83 -2.98
C ALA A 86 -1.98 21.01 -2.86
N ILE A 87 -1.36 20.10 -2.11
CA ILE A 87 0.07 19.82 -2.13
C ILE A 87 0.24 18.48 -2.86
N VAL A 88 1.08 18.46 -3.91
CA VAL A 88 1.37 17.24 -4.65
C VAL A 88 2.79 16.76 -4.34
N ARG A 89 2.92 15.49 -3.99
CA ARG A 89 4.21 14.84 -3.69
C ARG A 89 4.47 13.74 -4.74
N PRO A 90 5.01 14.11 -5.92
CA PRO A 90 5.10 13.21 -7.09
C PRO A 90 6.22 12.15 -6.98
N GLY A 91 6.98 12.16 -5.93
CA GLY A 91 8.13 11.28 -5.73
C GLY A 91 9.40 11.77 -6.43
N PRO A 92 10.13 10.85 -7.15
CA PRO A 92 9.74 9.53 -7.69
C PRO A 92 9.55 8.40 -6.66
N TYR A 93 10.12 8.51 -5.49
CA TYR A 93 9.92 7.65 -4.34
C TYR A 93 8.97 8.32 -3.35
N ILE A 94 8.02 7.56 -2.79
CA ILE A 94 6.96 8.11 -1.93
C ILE A 94 6.91 7.49 -0.52
N CYS A 95 7.63 6.40 -0.25
CA CYS A 95 7.46 5.60 0.98
C CYS A 95 6.03 5.10 1.16
N ALA A 96 5.28 5.73 2.03
CA ALA A 96 3.82 5.64 2.21
C ALA A 96 3.29 4.22 2.50
N GLU A 97 4.09 3.31 3.01
CA GLU A 97 3.76 1.89 3.23
C GLU A 97 3.13 1.24 1.98
N TRP A 98 3.55 1.79 0.82
CA TRP A 98 3.15 1.31 -0.49
C TRP A 98 4.26 0.44 -1.10
N ASP A 99 3.88 -0.60 -1.81
CA ASP A 99 4.83 -1.56 -2.39
C ASP A 99 6.01 -0.86 -3.07
N ASN A 100 7.24 -1.23 -2.68
CA ASN A 100 8.49 -0.70 -3.21
C ASN A 100 8.66 0.83 -3.07
N GLY A 101 7.96 1.46 -2.10
CA GLY A 101 7.94 2.92 -1.96
C GLY A 101 7.46 3.67 -3.21
N GLY A 102 6.59 3.05 -3.99
CA GLY A 102 6.05 3.58 -5.24
C GLY A 102 6.93 3.39 -6.47
N LEU A 103 8.15 2.86 -6.34
CA LEU A 103 9.04 2.63 -7.48
C LEU A 103 8.66 1.33 -8.23
N PRO A 104 8.65 1.33 -9.58
CA PRO A 104 8.35 0.12 -10.35
C PRO A 104 9.38 -0.99 -10.16
N HIS A 105 8.94 -2.24 -10.06
CA HIS A 105 9.80 -3.42 -9.93
C HIS A 105 10.75 -3.60 -11.14
N TRP A 106 10.28 -3.28 -12.35
CA TRP A 106 11.09 -3.31 -13.56
C TRP A 106 12.24 -2.28 -13.55
N LEU A 107 12.16 -1.25 -12.70
CA LEU A 107 13.20 -0.25 -12.46
C LEU A 107 14.17 -0.71 -11.38
N THR A 108 13.62 -1.15 -10.24
CA THR A 108 14.43 -1.50 -9.06
C THR A 108 15.15 -2.84 -9.24
N GLY A 109 14.56 -3.82 -9.93
CA GLY A 109 15.20 -5.11 -10.18
C GLY A 109 16.58 -4.96 -10.85
N PRO A 110 16.71 -4.31 -12.01
CA PRO A 110 18.01 -4.11 -12.67
C PRO A 110 18.94 -3.10 -11.98
N LEU A 111 18.38 -2.10 -11.27
CA LEU A 111 19.17 -1.02 -10.69
C LEU A 111 19.60 -1.31 -9.25
N GLY A 112 18.80 -2.06 -8.47
CA GLY A 112 19.08 -2.31 -7.06
C GLY A 112 19.32 -1.01 -6.28
N ALA A 113 20.39 -0.93 -5.51
CA ALA A 113 20.75 0.24 -4.71
C ALA A 113 21.14 1.51 -5.51
N ARG A 114 21.08 1.46 -6.86
CA ARG A 114 21.32 2.65 -7.71
C ARG A 114 20.09 3.54 -7.89
N VAL A 115 18.93 3.13 -7.39
CA VAL A 115 17.74 4.00 -7.31
C VAL A 115 17.96 5.12 -6.29
N ARG A 116 17.24 6.22 -6.42
CA ARG A 116 17.36 7.41 -5.57
C ARG A 116 18.80 7.96 -5.52
N THR A 117 19.48 7.95 -6.67
CA THR A 117 20.85 8.47 -6.84
C THR A 117 21.00 9.23 -8.15
N ARG A 118 22.13 9.87 -8.35
CA ARG A 118 22.52 10.50 -9.63
C ARG A 118 22.84 9.51 -10.76
N ASP A 119 22.59 8.20 -10.59
CA ASP A 119 22.82 7.21 -11.64
C ASP A 119 22.10 7.62 -12.93
N PRO A 120 22.79 7.72 -14.08
CA PRO A 120 22.18 8.20 -15.31
C PRO A 120 21.04 7.31 -15.82
N ALA A 121 21.10 5.99 -15.56
CA ALA A 121 20.06 5.07 -15.99
C ALA A 121 18.79 5.27 -15.15
N TYR A 122 18.93 5.55 -13.85
CA TYR A 122 17.82 5.90 -12.99
C TYR A 122 17.18 7.25 -13.39
N LEU A 123 18.01 8.31 -13.48
CA LEU A 123 17.54 9.64 -13.82
C LEU A 123 16.85 9.71 -15.19
N ALA A 124 17.32 8.94 -16.18
CA ALA A 124 16.66 8.88 -17.48
C ALA A 124 15.23 8.30 -17.40
N GLN A 125 14.97 7.35 -16.49
CA GLN A 125 13.60 6.83 -16.29
C GLN A 125 12.74 7.82 -15.50
N VAL A 126 13.30 8.49 -14.49
CA VAL A 126 12.61 9.55 -13.76
C VAL A 126 12.19 10.69 -14.68
N GLU A 127 13.10 11.14 -15.55
CA GLU A 127 12.80 12.19 -16.54
C GLU A 127 11.65 11.79 -17.48
N ARG A 128 11.63 10.54 -17.93
CA ARG A 128 10.56 9.99 -18.77
C ARG A 128 9.22 9.97 -17.99
N TRP A 129 9.25 9.50 -16.74
CA TRP A 129 8.07 9.48 -15.86
C TRP A 129 7.54 10.90 -15.58
N TYR A 130 8.40 11.84 -15.24
CA TYR A 130 7.99 13.21 -14.95
C TYR A 130 7.37 13.91 -16.16
N ARG A 131 7.87 13.62 -17.37
CA ARG A 131 7.25 14.14 -18.61
C ARG A 131 5.84 13.62 -18.87
N GLU A 132 5.52 12.45 -18.36
CA GLU A 132 4.17 11.87 -18.45
C GLU A 132 3.27 12.39 -17.33
N LEU A 133 3.76 12.40 -16.10
CA LEU A 133 2.97 12.74 -14.92
C LEU A 133 2.74 14.24 -14.74
N LEU A 134 3.82 15.03 -14.75
CA LEU A 134 3.78 16.42 -14.27
C LEU A 134 2.92 17.37 -15.11
N PRO A 135 2.65 17.13 -16.40
CA PRO A 135 1.64 17.92 -17.13
C PRO A 135 0.25 17.91 -16.49
N GLN A 136 -0.14 16.83 -15.79
CA GLN A 136 -1.40 16.77 -15.03
C GLN A 136 -1.41 17.78 -13.87
N VAL A 137 -0.26 17.98 -13.22
CA VAL A 137 -0.07 18.93 -12.13
C VAL A 137 0.07 20.35 -12.68
N ALA A 138 0.91 20.54 -13.71
CA ALA A 138 1.20 21.85 -14.31
C ALA A 138 -0.07 22.58 -14.77
N ALA A 139 -1.00 21.86 -15.41
CA ALA A 139 -2.28 22.39 -15.86
C ALA A 139 -3.25 22.77 -14.73
N ARG A 140 -2.94 22.39 -13.48
CA ARG A 140 -3.82 22.57 -12.31
C ARG A 140 -3.16 23.38 -11.19
N GLN A 141 -2.12 24.10 -11.50
CA GLN A 141 -1.50 25.03 -10.56
C GLN A 141 -2.41 26.21 -10.27
N ILE A 142 -2.22 26.85 -9.12
CA ILE A 142 -3.05 28.00 -8.71
C ILE A 142 -2.99 29.15 -9.71
N GLY A 143 -1.84 29.39 -10.32
CA GLY A 143 -1.67 30.36 -11.40
C GLY A 143 -2.47 30.03 -12.66
N GLU A 144 -2.87 28.80 -12.88
CA GLU A 144 -3.73 28.34 -13.97
C GLU A 144 -5.21 28.19 -13.54
N GLY A 145 -5.54 28.64 -12.31
CA GLY A 145 -6.89 28.51 -11.74
C GLY A 145 -7.21 27.16 -11.14
N GLY A 146 -6.21 26.30 -10.96
CA GLY A 146 -6.31 25.00 -10.27
C GLY A 146 -6.06 25.10 -8.76
N PRO A 147 -6.09 23.96 -8.04
CA PRO A 147 -5.90 23.94 -6.59
C PRO A 147 -4.44 23.79 -6.15
N VAL A 148 -3.51 23.44 -7.04
CA VAL A 148 -2.13 23.09 -6.64
C VAL A 148 -1.37 24.36 -6.28
N ILE A 149 -0.90 24.41 -5.02
CA ILE A 149 -0.14 25.54 -4.45
C ILE A 149 1.33 25.19 -4.20
N MET A 150 1.68 23.91 -4.09
CA MET A 150 3.01 23.48 -3.72
C MET A 150 3.30 22.06 -4.26
N VAL A 151 4.57 21.80 -4.62
CA VAL A 151 5.03 20.47 -5.05
C VAL A 151 6.28 20.09 -4.28
N GLN A 152 6.32 18.87 -3.74
CA GLN A 152 7.49 18.35 -3.05
C GLN A 152 8.46 17.69 -4.02
N VAL A 153 9.74 17.80 -3.72
CA VAL A 153 10.84 17.11 -4.40
C VAL A 153 11.31 15.96 -3.54
N GLU A 154 11.27 14.73 -4.07
CA GLU A 154 11.64 13.50 -3.37
C GLU A 154 10.77 13.23 -2.11
N ASN A 155 11.20 12.34 -1.23
CA ASN A 155 10.59 12.11 0.08
C ASN A 155 11.60 11.58 1.07
N GLU A 156 11.74 12.30 2.21
CA GLU A 156 12.62 11.93 3.33
C GLU A 156 14.01 11.48 2.87
N TYR A 157 14.56 12.21 1.90
CA TYR A 157 15.81 11.79 1.27
C TYR A 157 16.97 11.77 2.25
N GLY A 158 16.97 12.63 3.25
CA GLY A 158 17.99 12.68 4.28
C GLY A 158 18.10 11.42 5.15
N SER A 159 17.03 10.63 5.26
CA SER A 159 17.06 9.32 5.91
C SER A 159 17.70 8.22 5.05
N TYR A 160 17.78 8.44 3.73
CA TYR A 160 18.28 7.48 2.75
C TYR A 160 19.67 7.82 2.22
N GLY A 161 19.95 9.09 1.97
CA GLY A 161 21.17 9.53 1.34
C GLY A 161 21.47 11.02 1.52
N SER A 162 22.50 11.49 0.80
CA SER A 162 22.96 12.88 0.85
C SER A 162 23.47 13.38 -0.52
N ASP A 163 22.95 12.81 -1.63
CA ASP A 163 23.37 13.19 -2.97
C ASP A 163 22.69 14.47 -3.43
N GLN A 164 23.28 15.62 -3.10
CA GLN A 164 22.77 16.94 -3.47
C GLN A 164 22.70 17.15 -5.00
N VAL A 165 23.52 16.47 -5.80
CA VAL A 165 23.44 16.54 -7.27
C VAL A 165 22.19 15.84 -7.77
N TYR A 166 21.80 14.74 -7.15
CA TYR A 166 20.53 14.05 -7.44
C TYR A 166 19.33 14.94 -7.15
N LEU A 167 19.26 15.53 -5.95
CA LEU A 167 18.16 16.42 -5.56
C LEU A 167 18.07 17.67 -6.45
N ALA A 168 19.21 18.28 -6.77
CA ALA A 168 19.26 19.41 -7.70
C ALA A 168 18.72 19.01 -9.09
N ARG A 169 19.08 17.81 -9.60
CA ARG A 169 18.58 17.32 -10.89
C ARG A 169 17.08 17.07 -10.87
N LEU A 170 16.53 16.51 -9.77
CA LEU A 170 15.08 16.35 -9.63
C LEU A 170 14.35 17.71 -9.65
N THR A 171 14.91 18.70 -8.94
CA THR A 171 14.39 20.08 -8.94
C THR A 171 14.34 20.67 -10.35
N GLU A 172 15.43 20.53 -11.11
CA GLU A 172 15.50 20.97 -12.50
C GLU A 172 14.46 20.27 -13.39
N LEU A 173 14.35 18.94 -13.28
CA LEU A 173 13.37 18.14 -14.05
C LEU A 173 11.94 18.56 -13.72
N THR A 174 11.63 18.78 -12.43
CA THR A 174 10.31 19.23 -11.99
C THR A 174 9.96 20.59 -12.62
N ARG A 175 10.90 21.53 -12.58
CA ARG A 175 10.72 22.85 -13.24
C ARG A 175 10.59 22.76 -14.76
N ALA A 176 11.40 21.92 -15.40
CA ALA A 176 11.37 21.70 -16.85
C ALA A 176 10.05 21.11 -17.34
N CYS A 177 9.31 20.40 -16.47
CA CYS A 177 7.97 19.89 -16.75
C CYS A 177 6.84 20.90 -16.50
N GLY A 178 7.14 22.20 -16.29
CA GLY A 178 6.16 23.27 -16.20
C GLY A 178 5.65 23.58 -14.79
N ILE A 179 6.29 23.05 -13.74
CA ILE A 179 5.90 23.37 -12.36
C ILE A 179 6.49 24.74 -11.98
N SER A 180 5.61 25.71 -11.74
CA SER A 180 5.94 27.10 -11.38
C SER A 180 5.69 27.41 -9.90
N VAL A 181 4.76 26.72 -9.23
CA VAL A 181 4.49 26.87 -7.79
C VAL A 181 5.73 26.55 -6.95
N PRO A 182 5.81 26.98 -5.68
CA PRO A 182 6.89 26.66 -4.78
C PRO A 182 7.20 25.16 -4.72
N LEU A 183 8.50 24.83 -4.73
CA LEU A 183 9.01 23.50 -4.45
C LEU A 183 9.50 23.43 -3.02
N VAL A 184 9.31 22.27 -2.39
CA VAL A 184 9.69 22.02 -1.00
C VAL A 184 10.37 20.66 -0.87
N THR A 185 11.14 20.48 0.22
CA THR A 185 11.63 19.18 0.69
C THR A 185 11.02 18.86 2.04
N SER A 186 10.99 17.58 2.40
CA SER A 186 10.47 17.12 3.69
C SER A 186 11.33 15.98 4.22
N ASP A 187 11.83 16.12 5.45
CA ASP A 187 12.75 15.17 6.10
C ASP A 187 12.42 15.06 7.59
N GLY A 188 12.98 14.06 8.27
CA GLY A 188 12.96 14.02 9.73
C GLY A 188 13.69 15.23 10.35
N PRO A 189 13.37 15.59 11.61
CA PRO A 189 13.92 16.79 12.27
C PRO A 189 15.34 16.63 12.81
N GLU A 190 16.08 15.61 12.38
CA GLU A 190 17.46 15.36 12.77
C GLU A 190 18.43 16.11 11.86
N ASP A 191 19.54 16.64 12.45
CA ASP A 191 20.54 17.41 11.73
C ASP A 191 21.06 16.71 10.46
N HIS A 192 21.32 15.41 10.54
CA HIS A 192 21.85 14.65 9.40
C HIS A 192 20.79 14.46 8.29
N MET A 193 19.52 14.33 8.65
CA MET A 193 18.42 14.21 7.67
C MET A 193 18.20 15.54 6.96
N LEU A 194 18.10 16.63 7.70
CA LEU A 194 17.97 17.97 7.11
C LEU A 194 19.17 18.33 6.23
N THR A 195 20.40 17.98 6.65
CA THR A 195 21.61 18.20 5.84
C THR A 195 21.60 17.39 4.55
N GLY A 196 21.13 16.13 4.62
CA GLY A 196 21.08 15.22 3.47
C GLY A 196 19.93 15.51 2.49
N GLY A 197 18.75 15.85 3.01
CA GLY A 197 17.51 15.94 2.24
C GLY A 197 17.12 17.34 1.77
N SER A 198 17.57 18.40 2.46
CA SER A 198 17.25 19.78 2.06
C SER A 198 17.96 20.20 0.79
N VAL A 199 17.30 21.04 -0.02
CA VAL A 199 17.86 21.63 -1.25
C VAL A 199 18.03 23.15 -1.05
N PRO A 200 19.22 23.72 -1.28
CA PRO A 200 19.42 25.15 -1.20
C PRO A 200 18.44 25.94 -2.08
N GLY A 201 17.78 26.95 -1.50
CA GLY A 201 16.79 27.77 -2.20
C GLY A 201 15.36 27.19 -2.25
N LEU A 202 15.14 26.00 -1.77
CA LEU A 202 13.79 25.46 -1.54
C LEU A 202 13.39 25.59 -0.07
N ALA A 203 12.09 25.63 0.19
CA ALA A 203 11.58 25.54 1.55
C ALA A 203 11.76 24.11 2.08
N ALA A 204 12.36 23.98 3.28
CA ALA A 204 12.43 22.71 3.98
C ALA A 204 11.28 22.60 4.99
N THR A 205 10.70 21.43 5.10
CA THR A 205 9.68 21.06 6.07
C THR A 205 10.13 19.84 6.87
N VAL A 206 9.48 19.54 7.98
CA VAL A 206 9.86 18.43 8.87
C VAL A 206 8.70 17.48 9.12
N ASN A 207 9.02 16.20 9.40
CA ASN A 207 8.07 15.11 9.68
C ASN A 207 8.27 14.62 11.12
N PHE A 208 7.20 14.59 11.91
CA PHE A 208 7.25 14.08 13.28
C PHE A 208 5.85 13.84 13.84
N GLY A 209 5.73 13.00 14.89
CA GLY A 209 4.46 12.75 15.58
C GLY A 209 4.29 13.56 16.87
N SER A 210 5.35 14.12 17.45
CA SER A 210 5.34 14.89 18.70
C SER A 210 6.60 15.71 18.86
N GLY A 211 6.66 16.61 19.88
CA GLY A 211 7.84 17.40 20.18
C GLY A 211 8.10 18.54 19.19
N ALA A 212 7.06 19.21 18.75
CA ALA A 212 7.08 20.24 17.70
C ALA A 212 8.12 21.34 17.95
N ARG A 213 8.25 21.80 19.21
CA ARG A 213 9.21 22.86 19.55
C ARG A 213 10.64 22.46 19.22
N ALA A 214 11.08 21.27 19.67
CA ALA A 214 12.44 20.79 19.41
C ALA A 214 12.68 20.56 17.90
N ALA A 215 11.72 19.99 17.20
CA ALA A 215 11.78 19.77 15.75
C ALA A 215 11.96 21.10 14.98
N PHE A 216 11.19 22.12 15.34
CA PHE A 216 11.28 23.44 14.70
C PHE A 216 12.54 24.22 15.11
N GLU A 217 13.04 24.05 16.34
CA GLU A 217 14.33 24.60 16.74
C GLU A 217 15.46 24.04 15.88
N THR A 218 15.49 22.73 15.63
CA THR A 218 16.45 22.09 14.73
C THR A 218 16.31 22.63 13.31
N LEU A 219 15.08 22.69 12.76
CA LEU A 219 14.84 23.25 11.43
C LEU A 219 15.35 24.69 11.31
N ARG A 220 15.13 25.54 12.33
CA ARG A 220 15.62 26.92 12.36
C ARG A 220 17.14 27.01 12.40
N GLY A 221 17.83 26.01 12.99
CA GLY A 221 19.28 25.89 12.93
C GLY A 221 19.82 25.69 11.51
N HIS A 222 19.09 24.97 10.68
CA HIS A 222 19.42 24.73 9.27
C HIS A 222 18.89 25.81 8.33
N ARG A 223 17.73 26.40 8.67
CA ARG A 223 17.05 27.41 7.87
C ARG A 223 16.46 28.47 8.78
N PRO A 224 17.16 29.60 8.97
CA PRO A 224 16.75 30.67 9.88
C PRO A 224 15.42 31.34 9.50
N ASP A 225 15.16 31.48 8.20
CA ASP A 225 14.03 32.21 7.64
C ASP A 225 13.01 31.27 6.97
N GLY A 226 11.81 31.78 6.69
CA GLY A 226 10.72 31.11 5.99
C GLY A 226 9.67 30.48 6.93
N PRO A 227 8.51 30.07 6.39
CA PRO A 227 7.44 29.48 7.16
C PRO A 227 7.83 28.14 7.77
N LEU A 228 7.37 27.85 8.98
CA LEU A 228 7.46 26.55 9.60
C LEU A 228 6.33 25.66 9.11
N MET A 229 6.62 24.38 8.83
CA MET A 229 5.61 23.40 8.48
C MET A 229 6.02 21.98 8.91
N CYS A 230 5.10 21.29 9.58
CA CYS A 230 5.14 19.84 9.71
C CYS A 230 4.43 19.23 8.51
N MET A 231 5.19 18.61 7.57
CA MET A 231 4.65 18.05 6.34
C MET A 231 4.04 16.67 6.57
N GLU A 232 4.47 15.95 7.60
CA GLU A 232 3.82 14.74 8.08
C GLU A 232 3.71 14.80 9.60
N PHE A 233 2.54 15.21 10.07
CA PHE A 233 2.19 15.06 11.47
C PHE A 233 1.59 13.67 11.67
N TRP A 234 2.39 12.73 12.18
CA TRP A 234 1.97 11.34 12.40
C TRP A 234 0.99 11.26 13.56
N CYS A 235 -0.30 11.34 13.22
CA CYS A 235 -1.39 11.35 14.19
C CYS A 235 -1.84 9.96 14.65
N GLY A 236 -1.34 8.92 14.02
CA GLY A 236 -1.52 7.50 14.26
C GLY A 236 -0.34 6.73 13.69
N TRP A 237 -0.53 5.47 13.34
CA TRP A 237 0.46 4.63 12.67
C TRP A 237 -0.23 3.48 11.91
N PHE A 238 0.51 2.78 11.07
CA PHE A 238 0.03 1.65 10.28
C PHE A 238 0.31 0.31 10.98
N ASP A 239 -0.45 -0.72 10.58
CA ASP A 239 -0.37 -2.06 11.14
C ASP A 239 0.43 -3.01 10.26
N HIS A 240 1.04 -4.02 10.90
CA HIS A 240 1.70 -5.13 10.24
C HIS A 240 0.97 -6.45 10.48
N TRP A 241 0.97 -7.34 9.48
CA TRP A 241 0.45 -8.70 9.66
C TRP A 241 1.18 -9.45 10.77
N GLY A 242 0.41 -9.97 11.74
CA GLY A 242 0.93 -10.66 12.92
C GLY A 242 1.39 -9.73 14.04
N GLY A 243 1.24 -8.42 13.89
CA GLY A 243 1.43 -7.41 14.93
C GLY A 243 0.17 -7.13 15.75
N GLU A 244 0.25 -6.12 16.59
CA GLU A 244 -0.91 -5.56 17.31
C GLU A 244 -1.48 -4.38 16.50
N HIS A 245 -2.78 -4.10 16.68
CA HIS A 245 -3.39 -2.91 16.12
C HIS A 245 -2.87 -1.67 16.84
N VAL A 246 -2.37 -0.70 16.07
CA VAL A 246 -1.80 0.53 16.61
C VAL A 246 -2.89 1.57 16.85
N VAL A 247 -2.96 2.07 18.07
CA VAL A 247 -3.89 3.13 18.47
C VAL A 247 -3.13 4.22 19.21
N ARG A 248 -3.31 5.47 18.80
CA ARG A 248 -2.80 6.64 19.50
C ARG A 248 -3.94 7.36 20.21
N ASP A 249 -3.79 7.67 21.48
CA ASP A 249 -4.79 8.40 22.25
C ASP A 249 -5.25 9.69 21.55
N PRO A 250 -6.55 9.91 21.30
CA PRO A 250 -7.04 11.08 20.58
C PRO A 250 -6.72 12.42 21.26
N ALA A 251 -6.65 12.47 22.59
CA ALA A 251 -6.32 13.69 23.31
C ALA A 251 -4.82 14.00 23.22
N ASP A 252 -3.95 12.96 23.27
CA ASP A 252 -2.51 13.10 23.02
C ASP A 252 -2.24 13.63 21.60
N ALA A 253 -2.87 13.03 20.59
CA ALA A 253 -2.72 13.46 19.20
C ALA A 253 -3.20 14.92 19.00
N ALA A 254 -4.34 15.30 19.61
CA ALA A 254 -4.87 16.67 19.56
C ALA A 254 -3.94 17.66 20.29
N GLY A 255 -3.32 17.25 21.40
CA GLY A 255 -2.33 18.04 22.12
C GLY A 255 -1.09 18.33 21.27
N ALA A 256 -0.58 17.31 20.57
CA ALA A 256 0.54 17.46 19.64
C ALA A 256 0.20 18.36 18.45
N LEU A 257 -1.00 18.23 17.87
CA LEU A 257 -1.49 19.15 16.83
C LEU A 257 -1.52 20.60 17.33
N ARG A 258 -2.01 20.83 18.54
CA ARG A 258 -2.06 22.16 19.17
C ARG A 258 -0.64 22.75 19.33
N GLU A 259 0.34 21.95 19.81
CA GLU A 259 1.74 22.38 19.95
C GLU A 259 2.33 22.86 18.62
N ILE A 260 2.05 22.14 17.51
CA ILE A 260 2.47 22.54 16.16
C ILE A 260 1.91 23.91 15.81
N LEU A 261 0.60 24.11 15.98
CA LEU A 261 -0.09 25.33 15.59
C LEU A 261 0.29 26.53 16.49
N GLU A 262 0.48 26.31 17.80
CA GLU A 262 0.99 27.33 18.76
C GLU A 262 2.41 27.77 18.44
N SER A 263 3.21 26.92 17.79
CA SER A 263 4.55 27.28 17.30
C SER A 263 4.52 28.21 16.08
N GLY A 264 3.34 28.60 15.60
CA GLY A 264 3.17 29.42 14.40
C GLY A 264 3.25 28.63 13.09
N ALA A 265 3.39 27.32 13.15
CA ALA A 265 3.61 26.46 11.99
C ALA A 265 2.32 26.12 11.23
N SER A 266 2.47 25.81 9.95
CA SER A 266 1.51 25.06 9.14
C SER A 266 1.65 23.55 9.44
N VAL A 267 0.60 22.78 9.11
CA VAL A 267 0.57 21.33 9.37
C VAL A 267 -0.07 20.58 8.21
N ASN A 268 0.41 19.37 7.95
CA ASN A 268 -0.28 18.35 7.16
C ASN A 268 -0.49 17.11 8.05
N VAL A 269 -1.75 16.83 8.39
CA VAL A 269 -2.13 15.66 9.19
C VAL A 269 -1.90 14.39 8.39
N TYR A 270 -1.03 13.54 8.84
CA TYR A 270 -0.68 12.29 8.17
C TYR A 270 -1.04 11.09 9.05
N MET A 271 -2.01 10.27 8.69
CA MET A 271 -3.01 10.47 7.62
C MET A 271 -4.24 11.19 8.17
N ALA A 272 -4.82 12.10 7.39
CA ALA A 272 -6.16 12.61 7.70
C ALA A 272 -7.25 11.59 7.33
N HIS A 273 -7.01 10.82 6.27
CA HIS A 273 -7.75 9.64 5.85
C HIS A 273 -6.78 8.66 5.18
N GLY A 274 -6.61 7.50 5.78
CA GLY A 274 -5.66 6.52 5.30
C GLY A 274 -6.14 5.75 4.06
N GLY A 275 -7.34 5.20 4.12
CA GLY A 275 -7.92 4.37 3.05
C GLY A 275 -7.41 2.94 3.02
N THR A 276 -7.37 2.32 1.84
CA THR A 276 -7.10 0.89 1.64
C THR A 276 -5.98 0.65 0.64
N ASN A 277 -5.03 -0.22 0.94
CA ASN A 277 -4.02 -0.73 -0.01
C ASN A 277 -4.66 -1.76 -0.94
N LEU A 278 -5.57 -1.30 -1.81
CA LEU A 278 -6.29 -2.16 -2.76
C LEU A 278 -5.33 -2.94 -3.66
N ALA A 279 -5.80 -4.02 -4.27
CA ALA A 279 -5.10 -4.81 -5.27
C ALA A 279 -3.73 -5.36 -4.80
N GLY A 280 -3.52 -5.52 -3.47
CA GLY A 280 -2.28 -6.05 -2.92
C GLY A 280 -1.09 -5.10 -3.00
N TRP A 281 -1.33 -3.79 -3.07
CA TRP A 281 -0.29 -2.76 -3.10
C TRP A 281 0.30 -2.40 -1.72
N ALA A 282 -0.12 -3.07 -0.65
CA ALA A 282 0.56 -2.92 0.64
C ALA A 282 2.04 -3.26 0.52
N GLY A 283 2.89 -2.41 1.08
CA GLY A 283 4.32 -2.61 1.14
C GLY A 283 4.73 -3.51 2.31
N ALA A 284 5.99 -3.38 2.70
CA ALA A 284 6.53 -4.01 3.89
C ALA A 284 7.67 -3.17 4.45
N ASN A 285 7.89 -3.28 5.76
CA ASN A 285 9.04 -2.71 6.42
C ASN A 285 10.02 -3.80 6.85
N ARG A 286 11.19 -3.39 7.31
CA ARG A 286 12.14 -4.28 7.98
C ARG A 286 12.31 -3.82 9.42
N ALA A 287 12.24 -4.77 10.34
CA ALA A 287 12.39 -4.50 11.77
C ALA A 287 13.79 -4.00 12.12
N GLY A 288 13.91 -3.37 13.30
CA GLY A 288 15.15 -2.89 13.88
C GLY A 288 15.54 -1.49 13.42
N GLU A 289 16.41 -0.85 14.20
CA GLU A 289 16.83 0.55 14.03
C GLU A 289 17.44 0.84 12.64
N LEU A 290 18.12 -0.13 12.05
CA LEU A 290 18.72 0.03 10.71
C LEU A 290 17.78 -0.44 9.57
N ALA A 291 16.52 -0.77 9.88
CA ALA A 291 15.56 -1.32 8.92
C ALA A 291 16.14 -2.46 8.07
N ASP A 292 16.78 -3.45 8.70
CA ASP A 292 17.48 -4.57 8.05
C ASP A 292 17.18 -5.94 8.71
N GLY A 293 16.27 -5.95 9.67
CA GLY A 293 15.84 -7.16 10.39
C GLY A 293 14.80 -7.99 9.65
N ALA A 294 13.94 -8.67 10.39
CA ALA A 294 12.85 -9.45 9.83
C ALA A 294 11.89 -8.58 9.02
N LEU A 295 11.30 -9.15 7.98
CA LEU A 295 10.26 -8.48 7.20
C LEU A 295 8.99 -8.33 8.04
N THR A 296 8.39 -7.17 8.04
CA THR A 296 7.11 -6.84 8.66
C THR A 296 6.16 -6.34 7.57
N PRO A 297 5.34 -7.25 6.99
CA PRO A 297 4.42 -6.89 5.90
C PRO A 297 3.27 -6.01 6.41
N ASP A 298 2.95 -4.97 5.66
CA ASP A 298 1.86 -4.05 5.97
C ASP A 298 0.50 -4.70 5.67
N VAL A 299 -0.53 -4.37 6.48
CA VAL A 299 -1.88 -4.89 6.26
C VAL A 299 -2.56 -4.21 5.07
N THR A 300 -3.66 -4.78 4.61
CA THR A 300 -4.44 -4.22 3.50
C THR A 300 -5.10 -2.90 3.86
N SER A 301 -5.67 -2.78 5.06
CA SER A 301 -6.19 -1.49 5.53
C SER A 301 -5.05 -0.52 5.80
N TYR A 302 -5.14 0.68 5.27
CA TYR A 302 -4.26 1.78 5.66
C TYR A 302 -5.02 2.76 6.54
N ASP A 303 -5.84 2.24 7.46
CA ASP A 303 -6.65 3.05 8.36
C ASP A 303 -5.81 4.07 9.13
N TYR A 304 -4.60 3.70 9.54
CA TYR A 304 -3.61 4.56 10.17
C TYR A 304 -4.06 5.12 11.54
N ASP A 305 -5.13 4.60 12.10
CA ASP A 305 -5.80 5.22 13.26
C ASP A 305 -6.11 6.71 12.98
N ALA A 306 -6.56 7.00 11.75
CA ALA A 306 -6.76 8.34 11.23
C ALA A 306 -8.02 9.02 11.82
N PRO A 307 -8.10 10.38 11.79
CA PRO A 307 -9.32 11.08 12.18
C PRO A 307 -10.55 10.74 11.32
N VAL A 308 -10.36 10.40 10.05
CA VAL A 308 -11.42 9.86 9.19
C VAL A 308 -11.10 8.40 8.91
N ASP A 309 -11.96 7.47 9.33
CA ASP A 309 -11.76 6.03 9.18
C ASP A 309 -11.76 5.57 7.73
N GLU A 310 -11.42 4.31 7.48
CA GLU A 310 -11.35 3.70 6.14
C GLU A 310 -12.66 3.84 5.35
N ALA A 311 -13.83 3.79 6.02
CA ALA A 311 -15.14 3.98 5.41
C ALA A 311 -15.54 5.46 5.25
N GLY A 312 -14.71 6.40 5.71
CA GLY A 312 -14.96 7.84 5.62
C GLY A 312 -15.78 8.42 6.74
N ARG A 313 -15.84 7.78 7.91
CA ARG A 313 -16.57 8.25 9.08
C ARG A 313 -15.67 9.02 10.01
N PRO A 314 -16.21 9.97 10.79
CA PRO A 314 -15.45 10.67 11.80
C PRO A 314 -15.19 9.75 13.01
N THR A 315 -13.93 9.66 13.43
CA THR A 315 -13.49 9.03 14.68
C THR A 315 -13.54 10.04 15.83
N GLU A 316 -13.22 9.64 17.08
CA GLU A 316 -13.04 10.58 18.18
C GLU A 316 -11.94 11.61 17.85
N LYS A 317 -10.88 11.16 17.19
CA LYS A 317 -9.75 12.01 16.78
C LYS A 317 -10.20 13.11 15.82
N PHE A 318 -11.16 12.84 14.91
CA PHE A 318 -11.74 13.85 14.03
C PHE A 318 -12.35 15.01 14.82
N TRP A 319 -13.14 14.72 15.85
CA TRP A 319 -13.81 15.75 16.64
C TRP A 319 -12.83 16.58 17.47
N ARG A 320 -11.82 15.92 18.05
CA ARG A 320 -10.74 16.59 18.78
C ARG A 320 -9.93 17.52 17.86
N PHE A 321 -9.59 17.05 16.67
CA PHE A 321 -8.85 17.87 15.70
C PHE A 321 -9.70 19.04 15.19
N ARG A 322 -11.00 18.81 14.96
CA ARG A 322 -11.92 19.86 14.56
C ARG A 322 -11.99 20.99 15.61
N GLU A 323 -12.01 20.65 16.90
CA GLU A 323 -11.96 21.63 17.98
C GLU A 323 -10.68 22.47 17.91
N VAL A 324 -9.51 21.85 17.77
CA VAL A 324 -8.23 22.55 17.68
C VAL A 324 -8.16 23.41 16.41
N LEU A 325 -8.50 22.85 15.26
CA LEU A 325 -8.39 23.52 13.96
C LEU A 325 -9.35 24.72 13.84
N ALA A 326 -10.51 24.68 14.50
CA ALA A 326 -11.46 25.79 14.54
C ALA A 326 -10.88 27.09 15.13
N GLU A 327 -9.89 26.99 16.01
CA GLU A 327 -9.21 28.14 16.62
C GLU A 327 -8.30 28.88 15.62
N TYR A 328 -7.88 28.21 14.55
CA TYR A 328 -6.92 28.74 13.56
C TYR A 328 -7.54 28.96 12.17
N GLY A 329 -8.78 28.52 11.97
CA GLY A 329 -9.54 28.72 10.74
C GLY A 329 -10.10 30.15 10.59
N SER A 330 -10.51 30.51 9.37
CA SER A 330 -11.01 31.84 9.05
C SER A 330 -12.53 32.02 9.17
N GLY A 331 -13.25 31.08 9.79
CA GLY A 331 -14.70 31.14 9.91
C GLY A 331 -15.33 29.87 10.48
N PRO A 332 -16.67 29.80 10.54
CA PRO A 332 -17.36 28.62 11.02
C PRO A 332 -17.09 27.41 10.11
N LEU A 333 -16.81 26.27 10.72
CA LEU A 333 -16.56 25.04 9.99
C LEU A 333 -17.87 24.44 9.46
N PRO A 334 -17.89 23.92 8.21
CA PRO A 334 -19.08 23.25 7.67
C PRO A 334 -19.38 21.96 8.45
N GLU A 335 -20.63 21.53 8.41
CA GLU A 335 -21.00 20.22 8.95
C GLU A 335 -20.40 19.09 8.10
N PRO A 336 -20.02 17.95 8.72
CA PRO A 336 -19.58 16.78 7.98
C PRO A 336 -20.65 16.31 6.98
N PRO A 337 -20.26 15.91 5.77
CA PRO A 337 -21.20 15.31 4.82
C PRO A 337 -21.84 14.05 5.42
N GLN A 338 -23.04 13.71 4.94
CA GLN A 338 -23.68 12.47 5.33
C GLN A 338 -22.79 11.27 4.94
N PRO A 339 -22.65 10.26 5.80
CA PRO A 339 -21.89 9.06 5.47
C PRO A 339 -22.39 8.43 4.16
N PRO A 340 -21.51 7.80 3.37
CA PRO A 340 -21.95 6.98 2.25
C PRO A 340 -22.97 5.92 2.72
N PRO A 341 -23.91 5.51 1.85
CA PRO A 341 -24.82 4.45 2.20
C PRO A 341 -24.06 3.20 2.64
N ALA A 342 -24.46 2.58 3.75
CA ALA A 342 -24.00 1.26 4.12
C ALA A 342 -24.85 0.19 3.42
N LEU A 343 -24.31 -1.03 3.26
CA LEU A 343 -25.07 -2.20 2.81
C LEU A 343 -26.33 -2.35 3.67
N ALA A 344 -27.52 -2.55 3.07
CA ALA A 344 -28.79 -2.51 3.80
C ALA A 344 -28.96 -3.64 4.84
N GLY A 345 -28.20 -4.72 4.75
CA GLY A 345 -28.23 -5.83 5.70
C GLY A 345 -27.12 -6.85 5.41
N PRO A 346 -26.86 -7.77 6.34
CA PRO A 346 -25.82 -8.78 6.16
C PRO A 346 -26.15 -9.73 5.02
N VAL A 347 -25.12 -10.13 4.29
CA VAL A 347 -25.19 -11.09 3.19
C VAL A 347 -24.26 -12.24 3.48
N ARG A 348 -24.73 -13.47 3.31
CA ARG A 348 -23.94 -14.69 3.30
C ARG A 348 -23.94 -15.29 1.90
N ALA A 349 -22.77 -15.45 1.31
CA ALA A 349 -22.61 -16.02 -0.03
C ALA A 349 -21.87 -17.36 0.05
N GLU A 350 -22.56 -18.44 -0.37
CA GLU A 350 -21.98 -19.78 -0.40
C GLU A 350 -21.06 -19.93 -1.61
N PHE A 351 -19.87 -20.51 -1.42
CA PHE A 351 -19.00 -20.86 -2.53
C PHE A 351 -19.59 -22.03 -3.32
N THR A 352 -19.80 -21.84 -4.61
CA THR A 352 -20.43 -22.83 -5.51
C THR A 352 -19.45 -23.45 -6.49
N ALA A 353 -18.29 -22.85 -6.68
CA ALA A 353 -17.27 -23.31 -7.61
C ALA A 353 -15.86 -23.11 -7.05
N TRP A 354 -14.95 -24.00 -7.43
CA TRP A 354 -13.56 -23.97 -7.00
C TRP A 354 -12.64 -24.54 -8.10
N ALA A 355 -11.44 -23.97 -8.22
CA ALA A 355 -10.36 -24.47 -9.07
C ALA A 355 -9.07 -24.58 -8.27
N PRO A 356 -8.33 -25.71 -8.34
CA PRO A 356 -7.03 -25.86 -7.68
C PRO A 356 -6.03 -24.81 -8.14
N LEU A 357 -5.14 -24.37 -7.23
CA LEU A 357 -4.16 -23.31 -7.53
C LEU A 357 -3.28 -23.66 -8.73
N ASP A 358 -2.91 -24.94 -8.92
CA ASP A 358 -2.14 -25.37 -10.10
C ASP A 358 -2.88 -25.06 -11.41
N GLU A 359 -4.17 -25.34 -11.49
CA GLU A 359 -4.99 -25.07 -12.68
C GLU A 359 -5.16 -23.56 -12.89
N VAL A 360 -5.29 -22.78 -11.81
CA VAL A 360 -5.32 -21.31 -11.90
C VAL A 360 -4.03 -20.78 -12.50
N VAL A 361 -2.88 -21.26 -12.03
CA VAL A 361 -1.57 -20.83 -12.56
C VAL A 361 -1.33 -21.31 -14.00
N GLU A 362 -1.84 -22.50 -14.38
CA GLU A 362 -1.75 -22.94 -15.79
C GLU A 362 -2.61 -22.05 -16.73
N CYS A 363 -3.73 -21.53 -16.23
CA CYS A 363 -4.64 -20.68 -17.02
C CYS A 363 -4.23 -19.20 -17.05
N LEU A 364 -3.87 -18.64 -15.89
CA LEU A 364 -3.63 -17.19 -15.71
C LEU A 364 -2.14 -16.83 -15.59
N GLY A 365 -1.28 -17.81 -15.30
CA GLY A 365 0.15 -17.57 -15.15
C GLY A 365 0.84 -17.15 -16.44
N GLY A 366 1.92 -16.42 -16.30
CA GLY A 366 2.79 -16.06 -17.40
C GLY A 366 3.44 -17.29 -18.08
N PRO A 367 4.27 -17.10 -19.09
CA PRO A 367 4.99 -18.18 -19.74
C PRO A 367 5.91 -18.90 -18.74
N GLU A 368 5.98 -20.24 -18.85
CA GLU A 368 6.96 -21.00 -18.07
C GLU A 368 8.36 -20.70 -18.60
N SER A 369 9.28 -20.36 -17.71
CA SER A 369 10.71 -20.21 -18.00
C SER A 369 11.49 -21.40 -17.46
N GLU A 370 12.58 -21.76 -18.14
CA GLU A 370 13.55 -22.74 -17.66
C GLU A 370 14.92 -22.07 -17.58
N THR A 371 15.51 -22.07 -16.39
CA THR A 371 16.74 -21.34 -16.07
C THR A 371 17.69 -22.21 -15.24
N ALA A 372 18.96 -21.84 -15.20
CA ALA A 372 19.94 -22.57 -14.39
C ALA A 372 19.67 -22.45 -12.89
N LEU A 373 19.26 -21.27 -12.42
CA LEU A 373 18.92 -20.95 -11.03
C LEU A 373 17.50 -20.35 -10.98
N PRO A 374 16.84 -20.30 -9.81
CA PRO A 374 15.53 -19.67 -9.69
C PRO A 374 15.55 -18.22 -10.20
N PRO A 375 14.72 -17.86 -11.17
CA PRO A 375 14.56 -16.46 -11.55
C PRO A 375 13.81 -15.70 -10.47
N THR A 376 14.11 -14.42 -10.29
CA THR A 376 13.39 -13.53 -9.38
C THR A 376 12.01 -13.16 -9.92
N PHE A 377 11.18 -12.57 -9.08
CA PHE A 377 9.88 -12.01 -9.49
C PHE A 377 10.06 -10.93 -10.57
N GLU A 378 11.08 -10.08 -10.42
CA GLU A 378 11.42 -9.02 -11.36
C GLU A 378 11.81 -9.56 -12.73
N GLU A 379 12.60 -10.64 -12.77
CA GLU A 379 12.99 -11.32 -14.03
C GLU A 379 11.81 -12.00 -14.72
N LEU A 380 10.80 -12.43 -13.95
CA LEU A 380 9.55 -13.00 -14.48
C LEU A 380 8.48 -11.93 -14.77
N GLY A 381 8.74 -10.67 -14.49
CA GLY A 381 7.79 -9.59 -14.66
C GLY A 381 6.61 -9.65 -13.67
N VAL A 382 6.80 -10.24 -12.50
CA VAL A 382 5.80 -10.32 -11.44
C VAL A 382 6.01 -9.16 -10.46
N ASP A 383 5.11 -8.22 -10.45
CA ASP A 383 5.10 -7.14 -9.47
C ASP A 383 4.53 -7.61 -8.12
N ARG A 384 3.35 -8.22 -8.12
CA ARG A 384 2.60 -8.74 -6.97
C ARG A 384 2.01 -10.10 -7.31
N GLY A 385 2.00 -11.02 -6.36
CA GLY A 385 1.43 -12.35 -6.55
C GLY A 385 2.36 -13.47 -6.13
N LEU A 386 2.47 -14.50 -6.96
CA LEU A 386 3.13 -15.77 -6.64
C LEU A 386 4.09 -16.18 -7.75
N VAL A 387 5.10 -16.97 -7.38
CA VAL A 387 5.91 -17.72 -8.33
C VAL A 387 5.97 -19.19 -7.90
N ARG A 388 5.66 -20.10 -8.83
CA ARG A 388 5.85 -21.52 -8.68
C ARG A 388 7.20 -21.91 -9.30
N TYR A 389 8.08 -22.53 -8.52
CA TYR A 389 9.34 -23.11 -8.97
C TYR A 389 9.26 -24.64 -8.91
N ARG A 390 9.76 -25.34 -9.95
CA ARG A 390 9.87 -26.80 -10.02
C ARG A 390 11.28 -27.18 -10.37
N LEU A 391 11.84 -28.14 -9.64
CA LEU A 391 13.19 -28.63 -9.83
C LEU A 391 13.32 -30.06 -9.31
N GLU A 392 14.42 -30.74 -9.66
CA GLU A 392 14.67 -32.12 -9.31
C GLU A 392 15.88 -32.25 -8.38
N VAL A 393 15.76 -33.04 -7.33
CA VAL A 393 16.92 -33.59 -6.62
C VAL A 393 17.35 -34.81 -7.39
N PRO A 394 18.53 -34.83 -8.03
CA PRO A 394 18.96 -35.97 -8.80
C PRO A 394 19.29 -37.17 -7.90
N GLY A 395 19.18 -38.40 -8.42
CA GLY A 395 19.44 -39.58 -7.66
C GLY A 395 20.35 -40.63 -8.35
N PRO A 396 20.85 -41.60 -7.57
CA PRO A 396 20.61 -41.80 -6.13
C PRO A 396 21.42 -40.83 -5.24
N ARG A 397 20.76 -40.23 -4.25
CA ARG A 397 21.41 -39.41 -3.22
C ARG A 397 20.90 -39.77 -1.85
N ALA A 398 21.80 -39.73 -0.86
CA ALA A 398 21.41 -39.87 0.55
C ALA A 398 20.51 -38.68 0.97
N PRO A 399 19.70 -38.85 2.03
CA PRO A 399 18.93 -37.74 2.60
C PRO A 399 19.86 -36.62 3.09
N LEU A 400 19.75 -35.44 2.50
CA LEU A 400 20.53 -34.24 2.83
C LEU A 400 19.58 -33.02 2.98
N THR A 401 20.05 -32.00 3.65
CA THR A 401 19.27 -30.76 3.87
C THR A 401 18.99 -30.04 2.55
N LEU A 402 17.72 -29.70 2.32
CA LEU A 402 17.32 -28.81 1.25
C LEU A 402 17.17 -27.40 1.81
N THR A 403 17.90 -26.44 1.23
CA THR A 403 17.94 -25.04 1.68
C THR A 403 17.54 -24.10 0.57
N LEU A 404 16.66 -23.15 0.87
CA LEU A 404 16.32 -22.00 0.04
C LEU A 404 17.16 -20.80 0.50
N ALA A 405 18.18 -20.47 -0.26
CA ALA A 405 19.04 -19.33 0.04
C ALA A 405 18.48 -18.04 -0.56
N GLY A 406 18.40 -16.99 0.21
CA GLY A 406 17.84 -15.72 -0.24
C GLY A 406 16.34 -15.82 -0.51
N LEU A 407 15.59 -16.56 0.30
CA LEU A 407 14.14 -16.63 0.19
C LEU A 407 13.52 -15.27 0.58
N ARG A 408 12.62 -14.78 -0.28
CA ARG A 408 11.84 -13.54 -0.11
C ARG A 408 10.47 -13.68 -0.78
N ASP A 409 9.36 -13.90 -0.02
CA ASP A 409 9.36 -13.82 1.44
C ASP A 409 8.92 -15.16 2.06
N LEU A 410 7.74 -15.70 1.66
CA LEU A 410 7.15 -16.90 2.23
C LEU A 410 7.06 -18.00 1.18
N ALA A 411 7.54 -19.21 1.53
CA ALA A 411 7.51 -20.36 0.64
C ALA A 411 6.72 -21.52 1.22
N VAL A 412 5.93 -22.20 0.37
CA VAL A 412 5.36 -23.52 0.67
C VAL A 412 6.09 -24.53 -0.20
N VAL A 413 6.73 -25.52 0.42
CA VAL A 413 7.57 -26.51 -0.24
C VAL A 413 6.88 -27.87 -0.27
N TYR A 414 6.90 -28.51 -1.44
CA TYR A 414 6.43 -29.88 -1.66
C TYR A 414 7.58 -30.75 -2.16
N VAL A 415 7.64 -31.98 -1.65
CA VAL A 415 8.56 -33.01 -2.10
C VAL A 415 7.73 -34.20 -2.55
N ASP A 416 7.91 -34.65 -3.80
CA ASP A 416 7.13 -35.73 -4.43
C ASP A 416 5.61 -35.53 -4.29
N GLY A 417 5.15 -34.26 -4.45
CA GLY A 417 3.75 -33.86 -4.34
C GLY A 417 3.18 -33.82 -2.92
N VAL A 418 4.00 -34.06 -1.90
CA VAL A 418 3.59 -33.99 -0.49
C VAL A 418 4.13 -32.69 0.14
N ARG A 419 3.24 -31.93 0.81
CA ARG A 419 3.66 -30.73 1.53
C ARG A 419 4.70 -31.09 2.59
N ALA A 420 5.88 -30.50 2.46
CA ALA A 420 6.98 -30.70 3.39
C ALA A 420 6.96 -29.67 4.51
N GLU A 421 6.96 -28.37 4.16
CA GLU A 421 7.06 -27.28 5.13
C GLU A 421 6.63 -25.93 4.56
N VAL A 422 6.32 -24.97 5.45
CA VAL A 422 6.21 -23.55 5.15
C VAL A 422 7.46 -22.88 5.70
N LEU A 423 8.16 -22.17 4.85
CA LEU A 423 9.43 -21.52 5.16
C LEU A 423 9.29 -20.00 5.03
N ASP A 424 9.91 -19.28 5.96
CA ASP A 424 10.10 -17.84 5.91
C ASP A 424 11.53 -17.46 6.30
N GLY A 425 11.95 -16.24 5.99
CA GLY A 425 13.30 -15.76 6.27
C GLY A 425 14.33 -16.07 5.17
N GLU A 426 15.41 -15.28 5.16
CA GLU A 426 16.36 -15.21 4.03
C GLU A 426 17.17 -16.49 3.77
N THR A 427 17.34 -17.34 4.76
CA THR A 427 17.97 -18.65 4.59
C THR A 427 17.14 -19.68 5.35
N ALA A 428 16.29 -20.37 4.63
CA ALA A 428 15.35 -21.31 5.17
C ALA A 428 15.68 -22.73 4.68
N ALA A 429 15.68 -23.69 5.58
CA ALA A 429 16.00 -25.08 5.30
C ALA A 429 14.88 -26.01 5.78
N LEU A 430 14.58 -27.03 5.00
CA LEU A 430 13.63 -28.06 5.43
C LEU A 430 14.13 -28.77 6.69
N ALA A 431 13.27 -28.93 7.67
CA ALA A 431 13.57 -29.70 8.89
C ALA A 431 13.84 -31.17 8.60
N LYS A 432 13.21 -31.75 7.58
CA LYS A 432 13.42 -33.11 7.16
C LYS A 432 14.34 -33.16 5.94
N PRO A 433 15.47 -33.94 6.01
CA PRO A 433 16.35 -34.15 4.85
C PRO A 433 15.61 -34.83 3.69
N VAL A 434 15.98 -34.45 2.46
CA VAL A 434 15.43 -34.99 1.22
C VAL A 434 16.41 -35.97 0.58
N ALA A 435 15.94 -37.17 0.24
CA ALA A 435 16.72 -38.14 -0.54
C ALA A 435 16.48 -37.89 -2.05
N GLY A 436 17.44 -38.27 -2.91
CA GLY A 436 17.23 -38.27 -4.34
C GLY A 436 17.11 -39.67 -4.95
N PRO A 437 16.36 -39.89 -6.05
CA PRO A 437 15.69 -38.83 -6.82
C PRO A 437 14.41 -38.34 -6.13
N ALA A 438 14.11 -37.05 -6.24
CA ALA A 438 12.86 -36.46 -5.77
C ALA A 438 12.48 -35.24 -6.58
N SER A 439 11.20 -35.03 -6.82
CA SER A 439 10.68 -33.78 -7.38
C SER A 439 10.44 -32.76 -6.27
N VAL A 440 10.80 -31.52 -6.49
CA VAL A 440 10.59 -30.41 -5.55
C VAL A 440 9.78 -29.33 -6.23
N GLU A 441 8.66 -28.96 -5.59
CA GLU A 441 7.86 -27.80 -6.00
C GLU A 441 7.84 -26.79 -4.87
N ILE A 442 8.10 -25.51 -5.22
CA ILE A 442 8.18 -24.41 -4.26
C ILE A 442 7.26 -23.28 -4.75
N TRP A 443 6.33 -22.90 -3.91
CA TRP A 443 5.46 -21.75 -4.15
C TRP A 443 5.92 -20.61 -3.27
N VAL A 444 6.40 -19.54 -3.91
CA VAL A 444 6.84 -18.34 -3.20
C VAL A 444 5.82 -17.26 -3.37
N GLU A 445 5.47 -16.60 -2.27
CA GLU A 445 4.62 -15.42 -2.23
C GLU A 445 5.43 -14.21 -1.82
N SER A 446 5.24 -13.08 -2.54
CA SER A 446 5.69 -11.77 -2.08
C SER A 446 4.71 -11.22 -1.06
N LEU A 447 5.20 -10.88 0.12
CA LEU A 447 4.40 -10.27 1.19
C LEU A 447 4.36 -8.74 1.14
N GLY A 448 4.85 -8.15 0.06
CA GLY A 448 5.06 -6.73 -0.16
C GLY A 448 6.55 -6.40 -0.26
N ARG A 449 6.90 -5.45 -1.16
CA ARG A 449 8.29 -4.98 -1.25
C ARG A 449 8.56 -3.93 -0.18
N VAL A 450 9.79 -3.92 0.29
CA VAL A 450 10.26 -2.94 1.27
C VAL A 450 10.04 -1.53 0.74
N ASN A 451 9.35 -0.70 1.54
CA ASN A 451 9.02 0.67 1.18
C ASN A 451 9.97 1.71 1.78
N TYR A 452 10.77 1.35 2.80
CA TYR A 452 11.65 2.27 3.52
C TYR A 452 13.00 1.64 3.85
N GLY A 453 14.05 2.46 3.87
CA GLY A 453 15.40 2.08 4.31
C GLY A 453 16.25 1.45 3.20
N ARG A 454 17.40 0.92 3.60
CA ARG A 454 18.47 0.46 2.70
C ARG A 454 18.13 -0.80 1.88
N ARG A 455 17.07 -1.51 2.24
CA ARG A 455 16.57 -2.68 1.51
C ARG A 455 15.57 -2.32 0.41
N LEU A 456 15.32 -1.04 0.19
CA LEU A 456 14.49 -0.57 -0.91
C LEU A 456 15.02 -1.15 -2.24
N GLY A 457 14.11 -1.71 -3.04
CA GLY A 457 14.46 -2.32 -4.32
C GLY A 457 15.06 -3.73 -4.22
N GLU A 458 15.02 -4.39 -3.05
CA GLU A 458 15.40 -5.80 -2.97
C GLU A 458 14.46 -6.67 -3.82
N SER A 459 15.05 -7.61 -4.55
CA SER A 459 14.28 -8.55 -5.40
C SER A 459 13.53 -9.58 -4.58
N LYS A 460 12.39 -10.06 -5.10
CA LYS A 460 11.56 -11.12 -4.51
C LYS A 460 11.79 -12.48 -5.17
N GLY A 461 11.46 -13.55 -4.46
CA GLY A 461 11.64 -14.94 -4.90
C GLY A 461 12.78 -15.66 -4.17
N ILE A 462 13.51 -16.52 -4.87
CA ILE A 462 14.67 -17.24 -4.33
C ILE A 462 15.93 -16.67 -4.98
N THR A 463 16.57 -15.71 -4.31
CA THR A 463 17.66 -14.92 -4.90
C THR A 463 19.05 -15.56 -4.77
N GLY A 464 19.23 -16.51 -3.85
CA GLY A 464 20.50 -17.21 -3.59
C GLY A 464 20.54 -18.67 -4.06
N GLY A 465 19.42 -19.15 -4.65
CA GLY A 465 19.33 -20.51 -5.20
C GLY A 465 18.78 -21.56 -4.24
N VAL A 466 18.57 -22.77 -4.76
CA VAL A 466 18.15 -23.95 -3.99
C VAL A 466 19.33 -24.89 -3.87
N LEU A 467 19.68 -25.27 -2.64
CA LEU A 467 20.83 -26.12 -2.34
C LEU A 467 20.37 -27.46 -1.75
N HIS A 468 20.97 -28.54 -2.21
CA HIS A 468 20.92 -29.83 -1.56
C HIS A 468 22.25 -30.07 -0.85
N GLU A 469 22.28 -29.88 0.46
CA GLU A 469 23.45 -29.66 1.31
C GLU A 469 24.24 -28.41 0.87
N ARG A 470 25.33 -28.59 0.08
CA ARG A 470 26.20 -27.50 -0.43
C ARG A 470 26.13 -27.32 -1.94
N GLN A 471 25.37 -28.17 -2.60
CA GLN A 471 25.32 -28.19 -4.07
C GLN A 471 24.06 -27.50 -4.56
N TYR A 472 24.22 -26.56 -5.47
CA TYR A 472 23.10 -25.97 -6.19
C TYR A 472 22.34 -27.03 -6.96
N LEU A 473 21.01 -26.97 -6.90
CA LEU A 473 20.13 -27.65 -7.83
C LEU A 473 19.88 -26.73 -9.02
N HIS A 474 20.04 -27.26 -10.21
CA HIS A 474 19.91 -26.52 -11.46
C HIS A 474 18.73 -27.04 -12.29
N GLY A 475 18.38 -26.31 -13.36
CA GLY A 475 17.27 -26.68 -14.24
C GLY A 475 15.92 -26.35 -13.62
N VAL A 476 15.79 -25.11 -13.14
CA VAL A 476 14.58 -24.64 -12.48
C VAL A 476 13.56 -24.19 -13.52
N ARG A 477 12.38 -24.78 -13.49
CA ARG A 477 11.21 -24.30 -14.23
C ARG A 477 10.40 -23.40 -13.33
N ALA A 478 10.10 -22.19 -13.79
CA ALA A 478 9.38 -21.18 -13.01
C ALA A 478 8.21 -20.59 -13.78
N ARG A 479 7.10 -20.34 -13.10
CA ARG A 479 5.93 -19.66 -13.64
C ARG A 479 5.38 -18.68 -12.62
N GLY A 480 5.23 -17.41 -13.03
CA GLY A 480 4.64 -16.36 -12.21
C GLY A 480 3.13 -16.25 -12.39
N LEU A 481 2.42 -15.92 -11.32
CA LEU A 481 1.01 -15.52 -11.33
C LEU A 481 0.92 -14.10 -10.76
N ARG A 482 0.56 -13.15 -11.59
CA ARG A 482 0.33 -11.74 -11.21
C ARG A 482 -1.08 -11.57 -10.70
N LEU A 483 -1.30 -10.65 -9.76
CA LEU A 483 -2.65 -10.35 -9.27
C LEU A 483 -3.52 -9.65 -10.33
N ASP A 484 -2.94 -8.81 -11.19
CA ASP A 484 -3.67 -8.16 -12.27
C ASP A 484 -4.10 -9.11 -13.41
N ALA A 485 -3.62 -10.36 -13.43
CA ALA A 485 -4.13 -11.38 -14.34
C ALA A 485 -5.63 -11.70 -14.09
N PHE A 486 -6.13 -11.41 -12.90
CA PHE A 486 -7.53 -11.58 -12.55
C PHE A 486 -8.43 -10.43 -13.02
N ASP A 487 -7.89 -9.34 -13.52
CA ASP A 487 -8.65 -8.21 -14.08
C ASP A 487 -9.25 -8.58 -15.47
N ASP A 488 -8.71 -9.61 -16.15
CA ASP A 488 -9.30 -10.18 -17.36
C ASP A 488 -10.38 -11.20 -17.02
N ALA A 489 -11.63 -10.75 -16.91
CA ALA A 489 -12.79 -11.60 -16.62
C ALA A 489 -12.95 -12.77 -17.63
N ARG A 490 -12.47 -12.64 -18.89
CA ARG A 490 -12.52 -13.72 -19.88
C ARG A 490 -11.49 -14.80 -19.57
N ALA A 491 -10.30 -14.42 -19.17
CA ALA A 491 -9.27 -15.34 -18.74
C ALA A 491 -9.73 -16.12 -17.50
N VAL A 492 -10.30 -15.43 -16.51
CA VAL A 492 -10.87 -16.05 -15.29
C VAL A 492 -12.04 -16.99 -15.64
N ALA A 493 -12.92 -16.62 -16.58
CA ALA A 493 -14.00 -17.49 -17.04
C ALA A 493 -13.52 -18.76 -17.76
N GLY A 494 -12.27 -18.74 -18.27
CA GLY A 494 -11.63 -19.90 -18.90
C GLY A 494 -11.07 -20.93 -17.91
N ILE A 495 -11.01 -20.63 -16.62
CA ILE A 495 -10.53 -21.55 -15.58
C ILE A 495 -11.51 -22.72 -15.44
N PRO A 496 -11.03 -23.99 -15.38
CA PRO A 496 -11.89 -25.16 -15.28
C PRO A 496 -12.43 -25.35 -13.85
N PHE A 497 -13.37 -24.51 -13.45
CA PHE A 497 -14.01 -24.62 -12.14
C PHE A 497 -14.74 -25.96 -11.98
N ARG A 498 -14.63 -26.52 -10.80
CA ARG A 498 -15.38 -27.69 -10.33
C ARG A 498 -16.48 -27.25 -9.38
N ALA A 499 -17.48 -28.12 -9.14
CA ALA A 499 -18.42 -27.91 -8.03
C ALA A 499 -17.65 -27.77 -6.72
N THR A 500 -18.18 -26.96 -5.81
CA THR A 500 -17.55 -26.57 -4.54
C THR A 500 -16.73 -27.67 -3.90
N PHE A 501 -15.54 -27.32 -3.45
CA PHE A 501 -14.74 -28.17 -2.59
C PHE A 501 -15.54 -28.53 -1.32
N ARG A 502 -15.88 -29.81 -1.16
CA ARG A 502 -16.43 -30.33 0.08
C ARG A 502 -15.36 -31.15 0.76
N ALA A 503 -15.17 -30.90 2.06
CA ALA A 503 -14.26 -31.73 2.86
C ALA A 503 -14.58 -33.21 2.70
N PRO A 504 -13.59 -34.08 2.57
CA PRO A 504 -13.80 -35.50 2.70
C PRO A 504 -14.42 -35.79 4.09
N ASN A 505 -15.52 -36.55 4.10
CA ASN A 505 -16.19 -37.05 5.30
C ASN A 505 -17.11 -36.15 6.13
N GLY A 506 -17.81 -35.19 5.52
CA GLY A 506 -18.98 -34.58 6.18
C GLY A 506 -18.70 -33.95 7.55
N ALA A 507 -17.51 -33.37 7.77
CA ALA A 507 -17.22 -32.65 9.00
C ALA A 507 -18.18 -31.47 9.15
N PRO A 508 -18.76 -31.25 10.35
CA PRO A 508 -19.69 -30.16 10.57
C PRO A 508 -19.01 -28.80 10.42
N ASP A 509 -19.82 -27.81 10.08
CA ASP A 509 -19.44 -26.42 9.89
C ASP A 509 -18.45 -25.93 10.96
N GLY A 510 -17.30 -25.42 10.53
CA GLY A 510 -16.39 -24.66 11.40
C GLY A 510 -15.33 -25.44 12.18
N GLY A 511 -15.02 -26.69 11.88
CA GLY A 511 -14.02 -27.47 12.58
C GLY A 511 -12.60 -27.31 12.04
N ALA A 512 -11.64 -26.99 12.91
CA ALA A 512 -10.18 -27.12 12.70
C ALA A 512 -9.80 -28.59 12.45
N GLY A 513 -10.00 -29.07 11.21
CA GLY A 513 -9.77 -30.49 10.87
C GLY A 513 -9.45 -30.74 9.40
N TRP A 514 -9.32 -29.67 8.62
CA TRP A 514 -8.90 -29.76 7.22
C TRP A 514 -7.37 -29.88 7.20
N GLY A 515 -6.85 -30.84 6.45
CA GLY A 515 -5.40 -30.93 6.28
C GLY A 515 -4.84 -29.66 5.62
N PRO A 516 -3.56 -29.37 5.82
CA PRO A 516 -2.90 -28.29 5.11
C PRO A 516 -3.13 -28.47 3.60
N ASP A 517 -3.37 -27.36 2.87
CA ASP A 517 -3.71 -27.29 1.44
C ASP A 517 -5.13 -27.74 1.05
N ALA A 518 -6.00 -28.04 1.99
CA ALA A 518 -7.39 -28.36 1.69
C ALA A 518 -8.10 -27.14 1.11
N GLY A 519 -8.54 -27.23 -0.15
CA GLY A 519 -9.21 -26.14 -0.85
C GLY A 519 -8.30 -25.00 -1.32
N ARG A 520 -6.99 -25.19 -1.35
CA ARG A 520 -6.05 -24.24 -1.94
C ARG A 520 -6.37 -24.00 -3.42
N GLY A 521 -6.61 -22.74 -3.79
CA GLY A 521 -7.02 -22.38 -5.15
C GLY A 521 -8.00 -21.21 -5.20
N LEU A 522 -8.68 -21.06 -6.33
CA LEU A 522 -9.63 -19.99 -6.56
C LEU A 522 -11.06 -20.46 -6.28
N HIS A 523 -11.71 -19.83 -5.34
CA HIS A 523 -13.11 -20.07 -4.98
C HIS A 523 -14.01 -18.97 -5.53
N ARG A 524 -15.24 -19.32 -5.88
CA ARG A 524 -16.22 -18.42 -6.49
C ARG A 524 -17.57 -18.56 -5.81
N ALA A 525 -18.17 -17.42 -5.44
CA ALA A 525 -19.56 -17.33 -4.99
C ALA A 525 -20.27 -16.21 -5.71
N ALA A 526 -21.59 -16.39 -5.94
CA ALA A 526 -22.48 -15.35 -6.41
C ALA A 526 -23.51 -15.03 -5.34
N PHE A 527 -23.93 -13.77 -5.24
CA PHE A 527 -24.89 -13.32 -4.24
C PHE A 527 -25.71 -12.13 -4.76
N GLU A 528 -26.87 -11.94 -4.16
CA GLU A 528 -27.76 -10.82 -4.46
C GLU A 528 -27.64 -9.75 -3.37
N VAL A 529 -27.65 -8.49 -3.79
CA VAL A 529 -27.65 -7.33 -2.88
C VAL A 529 -28.90 -6.50 -3.15
N THR A 530 -29.56 -6.10 -2.06
CA THR A 530 -30.60 -5.08 -2.07
C THR A 530 -30.14 -3.95 -1.16
N GLY A 531 -30.04 -2.73 -1.69
CA GLY A 531 -29.48 -1.60 -0.98
C GLY A 531 -27.95 -1.69 -0.91
N ALA A 532 -27.29 -1.55 -2.07
CA ALA A 532 -25.84 -1.54 -2.18
C ALA A 532 -25.23 -0.36 -1.42
N GLY A 533 -24.08 -0.60 -0.77
CA GLY A 533 -23.38 0.41 0.01
C GLY A 533 -22.12 -0.18 0.65
N ASP A 534 -21.44 0.63 1.47
CA ASP A 534 -20.20 0.25 2.13
C ASP A 534 -20.38 -0.98 3.02
N ALA A 535 -19.48 -1.94 2.91
CA ALA A 535 -19.54 -3.19 3.65
C ALA A 535 -18.18 -3.62 4.20
N ARG A 536 -18.21 -4.55 5.17
CA ARG A 536 -17.06 -5.33 5.63
C ARG A 536 -17.23 -6.78 5.20
N LEU A 537 -16.19 -7.33 4.57
CA LEU A 537 -16.16 -8.72 4.11
C LEU A 537 -15.28 -9.55 5.05
N THR A 538 -15.83 -10.67 5.55
CA THR A 538 -15.12 -11.61 6.40
C THR A 538 -15.07 -13.01 5.78
N LEU A 539 -14.00 -13.75 6.06
CA LEU A 539 -13.74 -15.11 5.61
C LEU A 539 -13.51 -16.01 6.84
N PRO A 540 -14.56 -16.56 7.46
CA PRO A 540 -14.42 -17.33 8.70
C PRO A 540 -13.53 -18.55 8.54
N SER A 541 -12.46 -18.63 9.36
CA SER A 541 -11.48 -19.74 9.39
C SER A 541 -10.64 -19.93 8.11
N TRP A 542 -10.66 -19.00 7.17
CA TRP A 542 -9.76 -19.01 6.02
C TRP A 542 -8.37 -18.53 6.46
N THR A 543 -7.33 -19.03 5.78
CA THR A 543 -5.97 -18.81 6.25
C THR A 543 -5.34 -17.58 5.65
N ARG A 544 -5.19 -17.52 4.31
CA ARG A 544 -4.40 -16.46 3.67
C ARG A 544 -4.60 -16.43 2.17
N GLY A 545 -4.78 -15.23 1.63
CA GLY A 545 -4.93 -15.07 0.20
C GLY A 545 -5.41 -13.70 -0.21
N PHE A 546 -6.15 -13.65 -1.32
CA PHE A 546 -6.64 -12.41 -1.91
C PHE A 546 -8.13 -12.51 -2.25
N VAL A 547 -8.82 -11.37 -2.19
CA VAL A 547 -10.26 -11.29 -2.45
C VAL A 547 -10.55 -10.29 -3.56
N TRP A 548 -11.47 -10.67 -4.46
CA TRP A 548 -12.05 -9.80 -5.47
C TRP A 548 -13.56 -9.76 -5.29
N VAL A 549 -14.16 -8.58 -5.42
CA VAL A 549 -15.62 -8.39 -5.53
C VAL A 549 -15.89 -7.71 -6.87
N ASN A 550 -16.73 -8.32 -7.70
CA ASN A 550 -17.05 -7.83 -9.04
C ASN A 550 -15.84 -7.46 -9.91
N GLY A 551 -14.74 -8.22 -9.76
CA GLY A 551 -13.47 -7.99 -10.46
C GLY A 551 -12.55 -6.96 -9.81
N HIS A 552 -12.95 -6.27 -8.72
CA HIS A 552 -12.10 -5.36 -7.97
C HIS A 552 -11.35 -6.12 -6.88
N CYS A 553 -10.04 -6.15 -6.95
CA CYS A 553 -9.19 -6.75 -5.92
C CYS A 553 -9.19 -5.88 -4.66
N LEU A 554 -9.79 -6.39 -3.59
CA LEU A 554 -9.81 -5.70 -2.29
C LEU A 554 -8.44 -5.74 -1.60
N GLY A 555 -7.65 -6.78 -1.85
CA GLY A 555 -6.34 -6.96 -1.26
C GLY A 555 -6.18 -8.32 -0.57
N ARG A 556 -5.16 -8.40 0.28
CA ARG A 556 -4.79 -9.58 1.06
C ARG A 556 -5.67 -9.71 2.31
N TYR A 557 -6.08 -10.94 2.64
CA TYR A 557 -6.52 -11.34 3.97
C TYR A 557 -5.53 -12.33 4.58
N TRP A 558 -5.43 -12.34 5.90
CA TRP A 558 -4.59 -13.28 6.63
C TRP A 558 -5.09 -13.49 8.04
N SER A 559 -5.27 -14.75 8.44
CA SER A 559 -5.73 -15.13 9.78
C SER A 559 -4.78 -14.73 10.94
N ARG A 560 -3.59 -14.22 10.62
CA ARG A 560 -2.65 -13.70 11.62
C ARG A 560 -3.11 -12.38 12.25
N GLY A 561 -4.06 -11.67 11.62
CA GLY A 561 -4.47 -10.35 12.11
C GLY A 561 -3.36 -9.29 12.04
N PRO A 562 -3.57 -8.10 12.59
CA PRO A 562 -4.74 -7.67 13.37
C PRO A 562 -5.99 -7.40 12.51
N GLN A 563 -5.84 -7.23 11.20
CA GLN A 563 -6.98 -7.01 10.31
C GLN A 563 -7.76 -8.31 10.11
N ASP A 564 -9.03 -8.32 10.50
CA ASP A 564 -9.94 -9.49 10.46
C ASP A 564 -10.99 -9.42 9.35
N SER A 565 -11.16 -8.27 8.73
CA SER A 565 -12.14 -8.02 7.66
C SER A 565 -11.58 -7.09 6.59
N LEU A 566 -12.13 -7.17 5.37
CA LEU A 566 -11.78 -6.29 4.27
C LEU A 566 -12.90 -5.27 4.03
N TYR A 567 -12.54 -4.01 3.86
CA TYR A 567 -13.48 -2.97 3.45
C TYR A 567 -13.87 -3.17 1.99
N VAL A 568 -15.18 -3.13 1.73
CA VAL A 568 -15.77 -3.15 0.39
C VAL A 568 -16.39 -1.79 0.13
N PRO A 569 -15.79 -0.94 -0.71
CA PRO A 569 -16.39 0.34 -1.08
C PRO A 569 -17.77 0.15 -1.73
N GLY A 570 -18.76 0.93 -1.33
CA GLY A 570 -20.13 0.82 -1.84
C GLY A 570 -20.22 0.82 -3.38
N PRO A 571 -19.47 1.66 -4.11
CA PRO A 571 -19.47 1.64 -5.58
C PRO A 571 -19.00 0.33 -6.23
N VAL A 572 -18.30 -0.53 -5.49
CA VAL A 572 -17.91 -1.87 -5.98
C VAL A 572 -19.10 -2.84 -6.00
N LEU A 573 -20.05 -2.65 -5.09
CA LEU A 573 -21.29 -3.45 -5.03
C LEU A 573 -22.34 -2.90 -5.98
N ARG A 574 -23.18 -3.82 -6.51
CA ARG A 574 -24.28 -3.50 -7.43
C ARG A 574 -25.59 -3.91 -6.82
N GLU A 575 -26.67 -3.18 -7.13
CA GLU A 575 -28.01 -3.68 -6.90
C GLU A 575 -28.23 -4.97 -7.71
N GLY A 576 -28.79 -6.02 -7.09
CA GLY A 576 -28.95 -7.34 -7.70
C GLY A 576 -27.70 -8.20 -7.62
N GLY A 577 -27.32 -8.84 -8.73
CA GLY A 577 -26.29 -9.87 -8.78
C GLY A 577 -24.86 -9.36 -8.61
N ASN A 578 -24.13 -9.98 -7.70
CA ASN A 578 -22.73 -9.72 -7.42
C ASN A 578 -21.94 -11.03 -7.39
N GLU A 579 -20.62 -10.92 -7.50
CA GLU A 579 -19.71 -12.06 -7.48
C GLU A 579 -18.51 -11.77 -6.56
N VAL A 580 -18.08 -12.79 -5.83
CA VAL A 580 -16.83 -12.75 -5.06
C VAL A 580 -15.91 -13.89 -5.48
N TRP A 581 -14.63 -13.60 -5.65
CA TRP A 581 -13.57 -14.59 -5.83
C TRP A 581 -12.62 -14.52 -4.66
N VAL A 582 -12.17 -15.69 -4.20
CA VAL A 582 -11.18 -15.82 -3.14
C VAL A 582 -10.07 -16.74 -3.61
N LEU A 583 -8.87 -16.22 -3.74
CA LEU A 583 -7.66 -17.00 -4.00
C LEU A 583 -7.07 -17.41 -2.65
N GLU A 584 -7.30 -18.65 -2.23
CA GLU A 584 -6.72 -19.22 -1.01
C GLU A 584 -5.36 -19.86 -1.32
N LEU A 585 -4.37 -19.51 -0.52
CA LEU A 585 -2.98 -19.95 -0.73
C LEU A 585 -2.55 -21.04 0.25
N GLU A 586 -3.38 -21.37 1.23
CA GLU A 586 -3.04 -22.37 2.25
C GLU A 586 -4.20 -23.32 2.54
N ALA A 587 -5.17 -22.96 3.36
CA ALA A 587 -6.29 -23.83 3.69
C ALA A 587 -7.60 -23.03 3.75
N ALA A 588 -8.59 -23.45 2.93
CA ALA A 588 -9.93 -22.86 2.94
C ALA A 588 -10.64 -23.18 4.27
N GLY A 589 -11.46 -22.23 4.71
CA GLY A 589 -12.25 -22.32 5.93
C GLY A 589 -13.72 -22.64 5.66
N ALA A 590 -14.61 -21.84 6.22
CA ALA A 590 -16.05 -22.00 6.03
C ALA A 590 -16.44 -21.94 4.54
N PRO A 591 -17.45 -22.71 4.08
CA PRO A 591 -17.85 -22.75 2.67
C PRO A 591 -18.60 -21.50 2.21
N TYR A 592 -18.41 -20.39 2.87
CA TYR A 592 -19.08 -19.11 2.60
C TYR A 592 -18.22 -17.91 2.95
N VAL A 593 -18.56 -16.79 2.38
CA VAL A 593 -18.09 -15.45 2.77
C VAL A 593 -19.26 -14.67 3.37
N GLN A 594 -18.97 -13.77 4.28
CA GLN A 594 -19.96 -12.87 4.89
C GLN A 594 -19.64 -11.42 4.56
N LEU A 595 -20.68 -10.65 4.21
CA LEU A 595 -20.62 -9.20 4.13
C LEU A 595 -21.56 -8.62 5.18
N ALA A 596 -21.08 -7.66 5.95
CA ALA A 596 -21.88 -6.94 6.94
C ALA A 596 -21.91 -5.44 6.61
N PRO A 597 -23.00 -4.73 6.95
CA PRO A 597 -23.03 -3.27 6.85
C PRO A 597 -21.85 -2.64 7.58
N CYS A 598 -21.30 -1.58 7.02
CA CYS A 598 -20.23 -0.83 7.66
C CYS A 598 -20.82 0.16 8.68
N GLU A 599 -21.43 -0.28 9.78
CA GLU A 599 -22.23 0.57 10.69
C GLU A 599 -21.53 1.04 11.98
N ALA A 600 -20.39 0.44 12.38
CA ALA A 600 -19.71 0.80 13.63
C ALA A 600 -18.22 0.44 13.61
N PRO A 601 -17.40 0.96 14.51
CA PRO A 601 -16.07 0.44 14.77
C PRO A 601 -16.12 -1.07 15.07
N CYS A 602 -15.08 -1.78 14.73
CA CYS A 602 -14.95 -3.25 14.70
C CYS A 602 -15.31 -4.01 16.00
N GLU A 603 -15.49 -3.32 17.12
CA GLU A 603 -15.79 -3.93 18.44
C GLU A 603 -17.18 -4.58 18.55
N VAL A 604 -18.12 -4.33 17.65
CA VAL A 604 -19.54 -4.77 17.80
C VAL A 604 -19.88 -6.04 17.00
N LEU A 605 -19.01 -6.48 16.08
CA LEU A 605 -19.32 -7.63 15.22
C LEU A 605 -19.24 -9.00 15.92
N SER A 606 -18.59 -9.11 17.08
CA SER A 606 -18.50 -10.39 17.81
C SER A 606 -19.80 -10.74 18.58
N GLU A 607 -20.62 -9.78 18.96
CA GLU A 607 -21.84 -10.03 19.73
C GLU A 607 -23.11 -10.23 18.88
N ALA A 608 -23.20 -9.63 17.70
CA ALA A 608 -24.38 -9.76 16.83
C ALA A 608 -24.49 -11.11 16.11
N LEU A 609 -23.40 -11.88 16.02
CA LEU A 609 -23.35 -13.17 15.30
C LEU A 609 -23.37 -14.38 16.25
N SER A 610 -23.39 -14.19 17.59
CA SER A 610 -23.50 -15.27 18.58
C SER A 610 -24.92 -15.55 19.06
N GLY A 611 -25.92 -14.85 18.56
CA GLY A 611 -27.32 -14.98 18.94
C GLY A 611 -28.20 -15.49 17.80
N GLU A 612 -28.04 -16.79 17.44
CA GLU A 612 -29.13 -17.67 16.95
C GLU A 612 -28.67 -19.13 17.01
#